data_7b68e8ba941815b7921fd5252a6350b2
#
_entry.id   7b68e8ba941815b7921fd5252a6350b2
#
_cell.length_a   1.000
_cell.length_b   1.000
_cell.length_c   1.000
_cell.angle_alpha   90.00
_cell.angle_beta   90.00
_cell.angle_gamma   90.00
#
_symmetry.space_group_name_H-M   'P 1'
#
loop_
_entity.id
_entity.type
_entity.pdbx_description
1 polymer ?
#
loop_
_entity_poly.entity_id
_entity_poly.type
_entity_poly.pdbx_seq_one_letter_code
_entity_poly.pdbx_strand_id
1 'polypeptide(L)'
;AGFLLEPTSELATAALIQQLERVVGEVSPGNRGCAITNRAPLTGEPPPGRYRRVTVQVRLRCGNAETLAVLHALESARPYLFVDVVSIAAQRYFAIPGNNLPQEGGLDVSFDLYGYLRPAPAAATDEAPRG
;
A
#
# COMPACT_ATOMS: atom_id res chain seq x y z
N ALA A 1 -16.32 -0.08 11.81
CA ALA A 1 -15.04 0.49 12.05
C ALA A 1 -13.96 -0.53 11.79
N GLY A 2 -12.91 -0.16 11.13
CA GLY A 2 -11.82 -1.06 10.85
C GLY A 2 -11.94 -1.79 9.53
N PHE A 3 -13.01 -1.59 8.81
CA PHE A 3 -13.20 -2.23 7.52
C PHE A 3 -13.15 -1.21 6.40
N LEU A 4 -12.75 -1.68 5.23
CA LEU A 4 -12.84 -0.88 4.04
C LEU A 4 -14.31 -0.67 3.70
N LEU A 5 -14.61 0.48 3.13
CA LEU A 5 -16.00 0.85 2.89
C LEU A 5 -16.55 0.29 1.59
N GLU A 6 -15.67 -0.08 0.69
CA GLU A 6 -16.09 -0.51 -0.64
C GLU A 6 -16.76 -1.88 -0.59
N PRO A 7 -17.75 -2.12 -1.45
CA PRO A 7 -18.49 -3.38 -1.40
C PRO A 7 -17.80 -4.54 -2.08
N THR A 8 -16.86 -4.30 -2.97
CA THR A 8 -16.22 -5.39 -3.70
C THR A 8 -14.72 -5.32 -3.56
N SER A 9 -14.06 -6.43 -3.81
CA SER A 9 -12.61 -6.49 -3.77
C SER A 9 -11.98 -5.59 -4.82
N GLU A 10 -12.58 -5.50 -5.98
CA GLU A 10 -12.04 -4.66 -7.04
C GLU A 10 -12.10 -3.19 -6.67
N LEU A 11 -13.22 -2.75 -6.13
CA LEU A 11 -13.34 -1.37 -5.71
C LEU A 11 -12.44 -1.08 -4.52
N ALA A 12 -12.31 -2.03 -3.61
CA ALA A 12 -11.43 -1.85 -2.47
C ALA A 12 -9.97 -1.79 -2.90
N THR A 13 -9.58 -2.60 -3.88
CA THR A 13 -8.22 -2.54 -4.39
C THR A 13 -7.93 -1.18 -4.99
N ALA A 14 -8.85 -0.67 -5.78
CA ALA A 14 -8.68 0.67 -6.36
C ALA A 14 -8.58 1.73 -5.28
N ALA A 15 -9.37 1.60 -4.23
CA ALA A 15 -9.34 2.56 -3.15
C ALA A 15 -8.02 2.52 -2.39
N LEU A 16 -7.46 1.33 -2.18
CA LEU A 16 -6.16 1.21 -1.55
C LEU A 16 -5.08 1.90 -2.38
N ILE A 17 -5.12 1.70 -3.68
CA ILE A 17 -4.12 2.32 -4.56
C ILE A 17 -4.29 3.83 -4.54
N GLN A 18 -5.51 4.33 -4.59
CA GLN A 18 -5.74 5.77 -4.52
C GLN A 18 -5.25 6.34 -3.20
N GLN A 19 -5.49 5.65 -2.12
CA GLN A 19 -5.02 6.08 -0.81
C GLN A 19 -3.50 6.16 -0.78
N LEU A 20 -2.85 5.15 -1.34
CA LEU A 20 -1.40 5.12 -1.41
C LEU A 20 -0.88 6.30 -2.22
N GLU A 21 -1.49 6.53 -3.38
CA GLU A 21 -1.06 7.63 -4.25
C GLU A 21 -1.25 8.97 -3.57
N ARG A 22 -2.34 9.12 -2.84
CA ARG A 22 -2.59 10.35 -2.12
C ARG A 22 -1.56 10.59 -1.03
N VAL A 23 -1.26 9.54 -0.27
CA VAL A 23 -0.29 9.68 0.82
C VAL A 23 1.09 10.01 0.28
N VAL A 24 1.53 9.31 -0.76
CA VAL A 24 2.84 9.58 -1.33
C VAL A 24 2.89 10.98 -1.91
N GLY A 25 1.83 11.42 -2.56
CA GLY A 25 1.78 12.76 -3.11
C GLY A 25 1.80 13.84 -2.07
N GLU A 26 1.19 13.58 -0.91
CA GLU A 26 1.21 14.55 0.18
C GLU A 26 2.56 14.61 0.88
N VAL A 27 3.21 13.46 1.01
CA VAL A 27 4.52 13.41 1.64
C VAL A 27 5.58 14.01 0.73
N SER A 28 5.44 13.78 -0.57
CA SER A 28 6.45 14.25 -1.52
C SER A 28 5.77 14.86 -2.73
N PRO A 29 5.35 16.12 -2.62
CA PRO A 29 4.71 16.76 -3.77
C PRO A 29 5.62 16.74 -4.99
N GLY A 30 5.06 16.33 -6.12
CA GLY A 30 5.83 16.19 -7.34
C GLY A 30 6.67 14.94 -7.40
N ASN A 31 6.55 14.05 -6.41
CA ASN A 31 7.28 12.78 -6.36
C ASN A 31 8.78 12.94 -6.40
N ARG A 32 9.28 14.01 -5.83
CA ARG A 32 10.72 14.26 -5.88
C ARG A 32 11.48 13.47 -4.82
N GLY A 33 10.90 13.37 -3.63
CA GLY A 33 11.56 12.64 -2.55
C GLY A 33 11.01 11.26 -2.33
N CYS A 34 9.93 10.92 -3.00
CA CYS A 34 9.31 9.62 -2.86
C CYS A 34 8.43 9.36 -4.06
N ALA A 35 8.56 8.19 -4.64
CA ALA A 35 7.78 7.81 -5.81
C ALA A 35 7.38 6.36 -5.72
N ILE A 36 6.20 6.04 -6.22
CA ILE A 36 5.75 4.67 -6.33
C ILE A 36 6.36 4.07 -7.58
N THR A 37 7.11 2.99 -7.40
CA THR A 37 7.73 2.32 -8.53
C THR A 37 6.96 1.08 -8.97
N ASN A 38 6.11 0.56 -8.10
CA ASN A 38 5.26 -0.56 -8.48
C ASN A 38 4.10 -0.66 -7.51
N ARG A 39 2.95 -1.04 -8.04
CA ARG A 39 1.79 -1.37 -7.24
C ARG A 39 1.06 -2.49 -7.93
N ALA A 40 0.98 -3.61 -7.27
CA ALA A 40 0.42 -4.80 -7.86
C ALA A 40 -0.63 -5.39 -6.94
N PRO A 41 -1.88 -5.43 -7.38
CA PRO A 41 -2.88 -6.11 -6.58
C PRO A 41 -2.54 -7.58 -6.48
N LEU A 42 -2.65 -8.12 -5.29
CA LEU A 42 -2.49 -9.55 -5.12
C LEU A 42 -3.85 -10.18 -5.29
N THR A 43 -3.93 -11.05 -6.27
CA THR A 43 -5.18 -11.74 -6.53
C THR A 43 -5.06 -13.14 -5.97
N GLY A 44 -6.14 -13.71 -5.64
CA GLY A 44 -6.14 -15.04 -5.09
C GLY A 44 -7.38 -15.23 -4.29
N GLU A 45 -7.73 -16.46 -4.10
CA GLU A 45 -8.88 -16.75 -3.32
C GLU A 45 -8.60 -16.45 -1.89
N PRO A 46 -9.44 -15.65 -1.24
CA PRO A 46 -9.25 -15.48 0.18
C PRO A 46 -9.53 -16.80 0.87
N PRO A 47 -8.84 -17.06 1.97
CA PRO A 47 -9.17 -18.26 2.72
C PRO A 47 -10.61 -18.22 3.16
N PRO A 48 -11.24 -19.36 3.29
CA PRO A 48 -12.61 -19.36 3.79
C PRO A 48 -12.62 -18.74 5.17
N GLY A 49 -13.51 -17.80 5.37
CA GLY A 49 -13.57 -17.13 6.63
C GLY A 49 -14.47 -15.96 6.57
N ARG A 50 -14.45 -15.19 7.65
CA ARG A 50 -15.36 -14.11 7.77
C ARG A 50 -14.91 -12.86 7.07
N TYR A 51 -13.61 -12.64 6.97
CA TYR A 51 -13.10 -11.37 6.48
C TYR A 51 -12.39 -11.60 5.16
N ARG A 52 -12.68 -10.73 4.21
CA ARG A 52 -11.98 -10.76 2.93
C ARG A 52 -10.87 -9.73 2.98
N ARG A 53 -9.66 -10.19 2.82
CA ARG A 53 -8.50 -9.32 2.84
C ARG A 53 -8.18 -8.89 1.41
N VAL A 54 -7.94 -7.61 1.25
CA VAL A 54 -7.54 -7.03 -0.02
C VAL A 54 -6.14 -6.50 0.15
N THR A 55 -5.23 -6.92 -0.71
CA THR A 55 -3.82 -6.61 -0.55
C THR A 55 -3.26 -6.05 -1.85
N VAL A 56 -2.43 -5.03 -1.73
CA VAL A 56 -1.66 -4.47 -2.83
C VAL A 56 -0.19 -4.55 -2.45
N GLN A 57 0.61 -5.14 -3.32
CA GLN A 57 2.04 -5.16 -3.11
C GLN A 57 2.61 -3.86 -3.66
N VAL A 58 3.39 -3.18 -2.85
CA VAL A 58 3.84 -1.83 -3.15
C VAL A 58 5.35 -1.77 -3.16
N ARG A 59 5.89 -1.04 -4.11
CA ARG A 59 7.31 -0.69 -4.10
C ARG A 59 7.43 0.80 -4.26
N LEU A 60 8.28 1.37 -3.42
CA LEU A 60 8.54 2.80 -3.43
C LEU A 60 10.03 3.04 -3.53
N ARG A 61 10.38 4.19 -4.06
CA ARG A 61 11.73 4.70 -3.91
C ARG A 61 11.61 6.04 -3.19
N CYS A 62 12.11 6.09 -1.98
CA CYS A 62 11.88 7.24 -1.12
C CYS A 62 13.12 7.54 -0.30
N GLY A 63 13.28 8.79 0.09
CA GLY A 63 14.28 9.15 1.08
C GLY A 63 13.92 8.60 2.45
N ASN A 64 14.84 8.74 3.39
CA ASN A 64 14.64 8.19 4.72
C ASN A 64 13.43 8.82 5.41
N ALA A 65 13.38 10.14 5.42
CA ALA A 65 12.30 10.82 6.11
C ALA A 65 10.96 10.56 5.44
N GLU A 66 10.95 10.52 4.12
CA GLU A 66 9.73 10.26 3.38
C GLU A 66 9.22 8.86 3.62
N THR A 67 10.14 7.89 3.73
CA THR A 67 9.73 6.52 4.01
C THR A 67 8.98 6.43 5.33
N LEU A 68 9.53 7.04 6.37
CA LEU A 68 8.86 7.02 7.66
C LEU A 68 7.53 7.73 7.60
N ALA A 69 7.48 8.86 6.90
CA ALA A 69 6.23 9.62 6.81
C ALA A 69 5.15 8.84 6.07
N VAL A 70 5.51 8.15 4.98
CA VAL A 70 4.54 7.39 4.23
C VAL A 70 4.02 6.24 5.07
N LEU A 71 4.90 5.48 5.70
CA LEU A 71 4.47 4.32 6.48
C LEU A 71 3.59 4.77 7.65
N HIS A 72 3.98 5.84 8.32
CA HIS A 72 3.18 6.36 9.41
C HIS A 72 1.80 6.82 8.94
N ALA A 73 1.76 7.52 7.82
CA ALA A 73 0.49 8.01 7.30
C ALA A 73 -0.43 6.87 6.89
N LEU A 74 0.12 5.82 6.29
CA LEU A 74 -0.69 4.70 5.90
C LEU A 74 -1.27 3.98 7.12
N GLU A 75 -0.45 3.80 8.15
CA GLU A 75 -0.92 3.10 9.34
C GLU A 75 -1.89 3.93 10.14
N SER A 76 -1.88 5.25 9.96
CA SER A 76 -2.80 6.13 10.65
C SER A 76 -4.06 6.42 9.84
N ALA A 77 -4.16 5.90 8.65
CA ALA A 77 -5.24 6.24 7.74
C ALA A 77 -6.55 5.58 8.14
N ARG A 78 -7.60 6.18 7.68
CA ARG A 78 -8.93 5.61 7.84
C ARG A 78 -9.56 5.50 6.48
N PRO A 79 -10.24 4.41 6.20
CA PRO A 79 -10.42 3.23 7.05
C PRO A 79 -9.09 2.58 7.38
N TYR A 80 -9.07 1.68 8.32
CA TYR A 80 -7.82 1.11 8.80
C TYR A 80 -7.10 0.36 7.71
N LEU A 81 -5.85 0.73 7.52
CA LEU A 81 -4.94 0.08 6.61
C LEU A 81 -3.82 -0.55 7.42
N PHE A 82 -3.25 -1.59 6.86
CA PHE A 82 -2.17 -2.31 7.52
C PHE A 82 -1.01 -2.45 6.56
N VAL A 83 0.19 -2.43 7.11
CA VAL A 83 1.41 -2.57 6.33
C VAL A 83 2.16 -3.78 6.87
N ASP A 84 2.57 -4.66 5.99
CA ASP A 84 3.23 -5.89 6.40
C ASP A 84 4.36 -6.22 5.43
N VAL A 85 5.23 -7.10 5.84
CA VAL A 85 6.31 -7.61 5.00
C VAL A 85 7.17 -6.48 4.46
N VAL A 86 7.57 -5.57 5.37
CA VAL A 86 8.34 -4.42 4.95
C VAL A 86 9.79 -4.84 4.71
N SER A 87 10.31 -4.45 3.57
CA SER A 87 11.69 -4.67 3.22
C SER A 87 12.26 -3.36 2.74
N ILE A 88 13.39 -2.95 3.29
CA ILE A 88 14.00 -1.68 2.97
C ILE A 88 15.44 -1.92 2.60
N ALA A 89 15.82 -1.49 1.42
CA ALA A 89 17.19 -1.62 0.94
C ALA A 89 17.69 -0.26 0.52
N ALA A 90 18.88 0.07 0.98
CA ALA A 90 19.47 1.35 0.62
C ALA A 90 20.07 1.26 -0.77
N GLN A 91 19.87 2.30 -1.55
CA GLN A 91 20.51 2.42 -2.85
C GLN A 91 21.95 2.77 -2.67
N ARG A 92 22.79 2.09 -3.40
CA ARG A 92 24.19 2.43 -3.42
C ARG A 92 24.44 3.33 -4.59
N TYR A 93 25.17 4.38 -4.33
CA TYR A 93 25.60 5.25 -5.38
C TYR A 93 27.07 5.07 -5.58
N PHE A 94 27.45 4.99 -6.83
CA PHE A 94 28.85 5.09 -7.16
C PHE A 94 29.10 6.54 -7.48
N ALA A 95 30.10 7.12 -6.83
CA ALA A 95 30.45 8.47 -7.12
C ALA A 95 30.94 8.53 -8.57
N ILE A 96 30.36 9.43 -9.34
CA ILE A 96 30.79 9.65 -10.70
C ILE A 96 31.87 10.69 -10.64
N PRO A 97 33.07 10.40 -11.16
CA PRO A 97 34.15 11.39 -11.10
C PRO A 97 33.69 12.70 -11.73
N GLY A 98 33.94 13.77 -11.04
CA GLY A 98 33.58 15.09 -11.53
C GLY A 98 32.18 15.54 -11.13
N ASN A 99 31.41 14.68 -10.52
CA ASN A 99 30.09 15.04 -10.08
C ASN A 99 30.11 15.25 -8.58
N ASN A 100 30.02 16.50 -8.17
CA ASN A 100 30.03 16.82 -6.75
C ASN A 100 28.70 16.97 -6.14
N LEU A 101 27.64 16.69 -6.87
CA LEU A 101 26.32 16.80 -6.30
C LEU A 101 26.09 15.65 -5.34
N PRO A 102 25.57 15.95 -4.15
CA PRO A 102 25.22 14.87 -3.25
C PRO A 102 24.13 14.07 -3.91
N GLN A 103 24.40 12.83 -4.11
CA GLN A 103 23.40 11.94 -4.66
C GLN A 103 22.70 11.33 -3.50
N GLU A 104 21.44 11.69 -3.35
CA GLU A 104 20.71 11.06 -2.33
C GLU A 104 20.32 9.74 -2.80
N GLY A 105 20.84 8.74 -2.17
CA GLY A 105 20.46 7.41 -2.47
C GLY A 105 19.14 7.12 -1.84
N GLY A 106 18.11 7.07 -2.53
CA GLY A 106 16.84 6.72 -1.95
C GLY A 106 16.86 5.31 -1.39
N LEU A 107 15.82 4.99 -0.66
CA LEU A 107 15.59 3.64 -0.20
C LEU A 107 14.63 2.96 -1.15
N ASP A 108 14.91 1.69 -1.44
CA ASP A 108 13.93 0.84 -2.09
C ASP A 108 13.12 0.19 -1.00
N VAL A 109 11.83 0.48 -0.99
CA VAL A 109 10.93 0.02 0.05
C VAL A 109 9.87 -0.84 -0.59
N SER A 110 9.65 -2.03 -0.05
CA SER A 110 8.55 -2.85 -0.52
C SER A 110 7.75 -3.34 0.67
N PHE A 111 6.46 -3.44 0.48
CA PHE A 111 5.57 -3.90 1.54
C PHE A 111 4.24 -4.29 0.95
N ASP A 112 3.47 -5.00 1.77
CA ASP A 112 2.09 -5.30 1.44
C ASP A 112 1.20 -4.31 2.18
N LEU A 113 0.34 -3.64 1.43
CA LEU A 113 -0.66 -2.75 1.99
C LEU A 113 -1.99 -3.46 1.89
N TYR A 114 -2.70 -3.59 3.01
CA TYR A 114 -3.92 -4.35 2.96
C TYR A 114 -4.96 -3.80 3.92
N GLY A 115 -6.18 -4.23 3.70
CA GLY A 115 -7.31 -3.94 4.56
C GLY A 115 -8.32 -5.06 4.41
N TYR A 116 -9.37 -4.97 5.19
CA TYR A 116 -10.39 -6.01 5.21
C TYR A 116 -11.72 -5.43 4.78
N LEU A 117 -12.41 -6.18 3.95
CA LEU A 117 -13.79 -5.86 3.61
C LEU A 117 -14.70 -6.41 4.69
N ARG A 118 -15.83 -5.74 4.85
CA ARG A 118 -16.84 -6.27 5.73
C ARG A 118 -17.29 -7.62 5.23
N PRO A 119 -17.64 -8.52 6.12
CA PRO A 119 -18.22 -9.77 5.69
C PRO A 119 -19.49 -9.48 4.92
N ALA A 120 -19.77 -10.31 3.92
CA ALA A 120 -20.98 -10.16 3.16
C ALA A 120 -22.18 -10.31 4.09
N PRO A 121 -23.28 -9.59 3.82
CA PRO A 121 -24.45 -9.77 4.63
C PRO A 121 -24.91 -11.22 4.59
N ALA A 122 -25.43 -11.68 5.72
CA ALA A 122 -25.82 -13.06 5.82
C ALA A 122 -26.86 -13.41 4.77
N ALA A 123 -27.78 -12.52 4.54
CA ALA A 123 -28.80 -12.79 3.54
C ALA A 123 -28.22 -12.95 2.17
N ALA A 124 -27.22 -12.16 1.88
CA ALA A 124 -26.61 -12.28 0.58
C ALA A 124 -25.84 -13.54 0.48
N THR A 125 -25.31 -13.96 1.55
CA THR A 125 -24.58 -15.11 1.44
C THR A 125 -25.38 -16.25 1.34
N ASP A 126 -26.39 -16.16 1.97
CA ASP A 126 -26.95 -17.23 2.08
C ASP A 126 -27.68 -17.60 1.15
N GLU A 127 -27.92 -17.01 0.88
CA GLU A 127 -28.53 -17.34 0.20
C GLU A 127 -28.14 -18.12 -0.51
N ALA A 128 -27.54 -18.08 -0.41
CA ALA A 128 -27.12 -18.83 -0.96
C ALA A 128 -27.74 -19.80 -1.04
N PRO A 129 -28.14 -19.96 -1.23
CA PRO A 129 -28.67 -20.77 -1.12
C PRO A 129 -28.40 -21.67 -1.36
N ARG A 130 -28.00 -21.56 -1.11
CA ARG A 130 -27.72 -22.25 -1.06
C ARG A 130 -28.32 -23.04 -1.36
N GLY A 131 -28.43 -23.12 -1.58
CA GLY A 131 -29.06 -23.99 -1.94
C GLY A 131 -29.07 -24.46 -2.52
#